data_d440705bb189533228c0dc32eeaf0ba1
#
_entry.id   d440705bb189533228c0dc32eeaf0ba1
#
_cell.length_a   1.000
_cell.length_b   1.000
_cell.length_c   1.000
_cell.angle_alpha   90.00
_cell.angle_beta   90.00
_cell.angle_gamma   90.00
#
_symmetry.space_group_name_H-M   'P 1'
#
loop_
_entity.id
_entity.type
_entity.pdbx_description
1 polymer ?
#
loop_
_entity_poly.entity_id
_entity_poly.type
_entity_poly.pdbx_seq_one_letter_code
_entity_poly.pdbx_strand_id
1 'polypeptide(L)'
;AAKNAAKNNFKTLLLDEKNELGGSTIFEANEDNKINHNSASEWLKKEINELKNIKNLEIKTRTSVAAYHQYNYLLARENLTDHLNKKDKKNKIRQRLLKIRAKKVILATGALERPLIFNNNDRPGIMLSSAIKKYSNFYGVACGTKNIFFTNNDSAYESALSLHNKGIKVEAIIDIRENSDAKIIKKINDAGIKIYWAHTIVDTRGYKRLSGVSIMKLSNDGTSVTGSKISISCDCLGIAGGWTPAVHLYTQSGSKLTFDEERKIFIPKEDTCLLYTSPSPRDAES
;
A
#
# COMPACT_ATOMS: atom_id res chain seq x y z
N ALA A 1 16.74 -6.66 -6.91
CA ALA A 1 17.98 -5.93 -6.65
C ALA A 1 18.90 -6.71 -5.70
N ALA A 2 18.52 -6.97 -4.43
CA ALA A 2 19.38 -7.62 -3.43
C ALA A 2 19.91 -9.00 -3.88
N LYS A 3 19.04 -9.86 -4.45
CA LYS A 3 19.40 -11.16 -5.01
C LYS A 3 20.49 -11.04 -6.08
N ASN A 4 20.32 -10.10 -7.02
CA ASN A 4 21.28 -9.91 -8.10
C ASN A 4 22.63 -9.38 -7.59
N ALA A 5 22.61 -8.42 -6.65
CA ALA A 5 23.84 -7.92 -6.06
C ALA A 5 24.62 -9.05 -5.33
N ALA A 6 23.94 -9.81 -4.50
CA ALA A 6 24.58 -10.90 -3.75
C ALA A 6 25.07 -12.04 -4.64
N LYS A 7 24.34 -12.42 -5.70
CA LYS A 7 24.79 -13.42 -6.70
C LYS A 7 26.03 -12.94 -7.50
N ASN A 8 26.22 -11.63 -7.65
CA ASN A 8 27.42 -11.05 -8.24
C ASN A 8 28.52 -10.76 -7.21
N ASN A 9 28.55 -11.51 -6.10
CA ASN A 9 29.56 -11.46 -5.05
C ASN A 9 29.66 -10.13 -4.28
N PHE A 10 28.65 -9.25 -4.34
CA PHE A 10 28.60 -8.07 -3.48
C PHE A 10 28.06 -8.45 -2.10
N LYS A 11 28.77 -8.07 -1.04
CA LYS A 11 28.25 -8.16 0.33
C LYS A 11 27.03 -7.25 0.44
N THR A 12 25.86 -7.82 0.65
CA THR A 12 24.57 -7.13 0.58
C THR A 12 23.84 -7.20 1.90
N LEU A 13 23.28 -6.09 2.34
CA LEU A 13 22.40 -5.99 3.50
C LEU A 13 21.00 -5.58 3.01
N LEU A 14 20.00 -6.43 3.25
CA LEU A 14 18.60 -6.16 2.95
C LEU A 14 17.85 -5.83 4.24
N LEU A 15 17.29 -4.63 4.31
CA LEU A 15 16.51 -4.15 5.45
C LEU A 15 15.04 -4.05 5.07
N ASP A 16 14.16 -4.53 5.94
CA ASP A 16 12.70 -4.36 5.82
C ASP A 16 12.13 -3.96 7.20
N GLU A 17 11.27 -2.94 7.22
CA GLU A 17 10.62 -2.49 8.45
C GLU A 17 9.58 -3.48 8.97
N LYS A 18 9.03 -4.32 8.09
CA LYS A 18 8.02 -5.32 8.43
C LYS A 18 8.67 -6.57 9.02
N ASN A 19 7.83 -7.43 9.57
CA ASN A 19 8.27 -8.71 10.13
C ASN A 19 8.61 -9.75 9.05
N GLU A 20 8.13 -9.55 7.83
CA GLU A 20 8.30 -10.45 6.70
C GLU A 20 8.63 -9.67 5.43
N LEU A 21 9.43 -10.28 4.57
CA LEU A 21 9.75 -9.75 3.25
C LEU A 21 8.58 -9.95 2.28
N GLY A 22 8.41 -9.03 1.33
CA GLY A 22 7.45 -9.18 0.23
C GLY A 22 6.52 -8.01 0.03
N GLY A 23 6.54 -7.03 0.94
CA GLY A 23 5.79 -5.78 0.77
C GLY A 23 4.28 -6.00 0.64
N SER A 24 3.68 -5.42 -0.40
CA SER A 24 2.26 -5.59 -0.72
C SER A 24 1.95 -6.96 -1.33
N THR A 25 2.90 -7.59 -2.01
CA THR A 25 2.72 -8.89 -2.65
C THR A 25 2.27 -9.99 -1.68
N ILE A 26 2.59 -9.87 -0.39
CA ILE A 26 2.16 -10.83 0.65
C ILE A 26 0.62 -10.95 0.73
N PHE A 27 -0.10 -9.86 0.51
CA PHE A 27 -1.57 -9.81 0.62
C PHE A 27 -2.28 -9.54 -0.71
N GLU A 28 -1.53 -9.43 -1.81
CA GLU A 28 -2.07 -9.32 -3.18
C GLU A 28 -2.37 -10.68 -3.81
N ALA A 29 -2.50 -11.73 -3.03
CA ALA A 29 -2.76 -13.09 -3.49
C ALA A 29 -4.17 -13.24 -4.11
N ASN A 30 -4.38 -12.62 -5.26
CA ASN A 30 -5.42 -13.01 -6.19
C ASN A 30 -4.83 -14.03 -7.17
N GLU A 31 -5.56 -15.07 -7.51
CA GLU A 31 -5.15 -16.09 -8.50
C GLU A 31 -4.79 -15.50 -9.86
N ASP A 32 -5.31 -14.32 -10.16
CA ASP A 32 -5.07 -13.59 -11.40
C ASP A 32 -3.69 -12.87 -11.46
N ASN A 33 -3.07 -12.58 -10.31
CA ASN A 33 -1.76 -11.91 -10.24
C ASN A 33 -0.64 -12.92 -10.43
N LYS A 34 -0.23 -13.13 -11.68
CA LYS A 34 0.87 -14.02 -12.04
C LYS A 34 2.17 -13.24 -12.22
N ILE A 35 3.22 -13.68 -11.55
CA ILE A 35 4.58 -13.20 -11.74
C ILE A 35 5.38 -14.36 -12.35
N ASN A 36 5.93 -14.18 -13.56
CA ASN A 36 6.64 -15.23 -14.27
C ASN A 36 5.84 -16.56 -14.35
N HIS A 37 4.56 -16.48 -14.70
CA HIS A 37 3.61 -17.62 -14.83
C HIS A 37 3.24 -18.33 -13.51
N ASN A 38 3.78 -17.93 -12.36
CA ASN A 38 3.40 -18.44 -11.05
C ASN A 38 2.44 -17.47 -10.35
N SER A 39 1.65 -17.95 -9.40
CA SER A 39 0.90 -17.04 -8.52
C SER A 39 1.88 -16.15 -7.76
N ALA A 40 1.50 -14.91 -7.47
CA ALA A 40 2.34 -13.97 -6.73
C ALA A 40 2.83 -14.55 -5.38
N SER A 41 1.99 -15.33 -4.72
CA SER A 41 2.31 -16.02 -3.46
C SER A 41 3.39 -17.10 -3.62
N GLU A 42 3.27 -17.96 -4.63
CA GLU A 42 4.26 -19.02 -4.90
C GLU A 42 5.59 -18.43 -5.35
N TRP A 43 5.54 -17.44 -6.25
CA TRP A 43 6.73 -16.71 -6.67
C TRP A 43 7.45 -16.08 -5.47
N LEU A 44 6.72 -15.40 -4.59
CA LEU A 44 7.30 -14.74 -3.43
C LEU A 44 7.95 -15.75 -2.46
N LYS A 45 7.27 -16.89 -2.18
CA LYS A 45 7.83 -17.96 -1.33
C LYS A 45 9.13 -18.50 -1.91
N LYS A 46 9.18 -18.74 -3.22
CA LYS A 46 10.39 -19.20 -3.92
C LYS A 46 11.51 -18.17 -3.80
N GLU A 47 11.23 -16.89 -4.09
CA GLU A 47 12.23 -15.83 -4.01
C GLU A 47 12.78 -15.65 -2.58
N ILE A 48 11.93 -15.66 -1.56
CA ILE A 48 12.37 -15.55 -0.16
C ILE A 48 13.24 -16.74 0.25
N ASN A 49 12.88 -17.95 -0.16
CA ASN A 49 13.69 -19.13 0.13
C ASN A 49 15.07 -19.07 -0.56
N GLU A 50 15.13 -18.63 -1.81
CA GLU A 50 16.39 -18.42 -2.49
C GLU A 50 17.25 -17.35 -1.81
N LEU A 51 16.66 -16.22 -1.40
CA LEU A 51 17.37 -15.14 -0.69
C LEU A 51 18.02 -15.63 0.60
N LYS A 52 17.33 -16.47 1.39
CA LYS A 52 17.83 -17.00 2.66
C LYS A 52 19.07 -17.88 2.50
N ASN A 53 19.25 -18.48 1.32
CA ASN A 53 20.36 -19.39 1.03
C ASN A 53 21.60 -18.71 0.42
N ILE A 54 21.56 -17.38 0.19
CA ILE A 54 22.68 -16.65 -0.41
C ILE A 54 23.65 -16.21 0.69
N LYS A 55 24.87 -16.74 0.68
CA LYS A 55 25.90 -16.49 1.72
C LYS A 55 26.27 -15.01 1.87
N ASN A 56 26.30 -14.24 0.78
CA ASN A 56 26.72 -12.84 0.77
C ASN A 56 25.57 -11.87 1.10
N LEU A 57 24.39 -12.38 1.47
CA LEU A 57 23.19 -11.58 1.78
C LEU A 57 22.83 -11.72 3.26
N GLU A 58 22.87 -10.60 3.96
CA GLU A 58 22.31 -10.49 5.31
C GLU A 58 20.92 -9.85 5.21
N ILE A 59 19.91 -10.47 5.85
CA ILE A 59 18.53 -9.98 5.86
C ILE A 59 18.15 -9.59 7.29
N LYS A 60 17.66 -8.37 7.46
CA LYS A 60 17.09 -7.88 8.73
C LYS A 60 15.68 -7.37 8.51
N THR A 61 14.72 -8.10 9.02
CA THR A 61 13.32 -7.66 9.14
C THR A 61 13.12 -6.85 10.42
N ARG A 62 11.96 -6.22 10.60
CA ARG A 62 11.66 -5.32 11.74
C ARG A 62 12.71 -4.23 11.91
N THR A 63 13.33 -3.79 10.81
CA THR A 63 14.44 -2.86 10.81
C THR A 63 14.10 -1.67 9.93
N SER A 64 13.79 -0.54 10.56
CA SER A 64 13.44 0.70 9.87
C SER A 64 14.67 1.58 9.72
N VAL A 65 14.95 2.02 8.49
CA VAL A 65 15.97 3.05 8.24
C VAL A 65 15.36 4.40 8.61
N ALA A 66 15.94 5.06 9.61
CA ALA A 66 15.44 6.31 10.17
C ALA A 66 16.11 7.55 9.58
N ALA A 67 17.34 7.42 9.06
CA ALA A 67 18.07 8.53 8.47
C ALA A 67 19.07 8.07 7.41
N TYR A 68 19.29 8.94 6.43
CA TYR A 68 20.27 8.79 5.37
C TYR A 68 21.13 10.07 5.29
N HIS A 69 22.38 9.94 5.67
CA HIS A 69 23.35 11.04 5.70
C HIS A 69 24.33 10.96 4.54
N GLN A 70 25.17 11.96 4.43
CA GLN A 70 26.23 12.03 3.43
C GLN A 70 27.14 10.78 3.44
N TYR A 71 27.77 10.49 2.31
CA TYR A 71 28.66 9.35 2.12
C TYR A 71 28.01 7.98 2.36
N ASN A 72 26.73 7.85 2.00
CA ASN A 72 25.94 6.61 2.18
C ASN A 72 25.98 6.08 3.61
N TYR A 73 25.88 6.98 4.59
CA TYR A 73 25.78 6.64 6.00
C TYR A 73 24.33 6.62 6.44
N LEU A 74 23.86 5.45 6.85
CA LEU A 74 22.48 5.25 7.27
C LEU A 74 22.40 4.90 8.74
N LEU A 75 21.33 5.37 9.37
CA LEU A 75 20.94 4.96 10.72
C LEU A 75 19.67 4.11 10.61
N ALA A 76 19.70 2.90 11.17
CA ALA A 76 18.55 2.02 11.20
C ALA A 76 18.26 1.54 12.62
N ARG A 77 16.98 1.40 12.95
CA ARG A 77 16.50 0.85 14.21
C ARG A 77 15.95 -0.56 13.99
N GLU A 78 16.61 -1.53 14.58
CA GLU A 78 16.19 -2.94 14.60
C GLU A 78 15.37 -3.22 15.87
N ASN A 79 14.14 -3.70 15.73
CA ASN A 79 13.27 -4.12 16.83
C ASN A 79 13.48 -5.61 17.11
N LEU A 80 14.12 -5.91 18.26
CA LEU A 80 14.48 -7.28 18.60
C LEU A 80 13.43 -8.00 19.44
N THR A 81 12.73 -7.29 20.32
CA THR A 81 11.82 -7.94 21.28
C THR A 81 10.47 -7.28 21.44
N ASP A 82 10.15 -6.18 20.75
CA ASP A 82 8.87 -5.48 20.92
C ASP A 82 7.66 -6.36 20.64
N HIS A 83 7.80 -7.32 19.74
CA HIS A 83 6.77 -8.29 19.35
C HIS A 83 6.66 -9.51 20.24
N LEU A 84 7.55 -9.69 21.22
CA LEU A 84 7.57 -10.82 22.13
C LEU A 84 6.67 -10.58 23.36
N ASN A 85 6.25 -11.65 24.01
CA ASN A 85 5.54 -11.60 25.28
C ASN A 85 6.44 -11.08 26.41
N LYS A 86 5.86 -10.55 27.49
CA LYS A 86 6.61 -10.00 28.64
C LYS A 86 7.65 -10.97 29.21
N LYS A 87 7.31 -12.27 29.31
CA LYS A 87 8.24 -13.31 29.80
C LYS A 87 9.47 -13.46 28.93
N ASP A 88 9.29 -13.41 27.60
CA ASP A 88 10.35 -13.60 26.61
C ASP A 88 11.24 -12.37 26.43
N LYS A 89 10.81 -11.20 26.92
CA LYS A 89 11.55 -9.94 26.88
C LYS A 89 12.57 -9.79 28.01
N LYS A 90 12.40 -10.53 29.11
CA LYS A 90 13.20 -10.36 30.33
C LYS A 90 14.69 -10.49 30.01
N ASN A 91 15.48 -9.48 30.38
CA ASN A 91 16.93 -9.41 30.19
C ASN A 91 17.42 -9.45 28.72
N LYS A 92 16.56 -9.14 27.76
CA LYS A 92 16.94 -9.03 26.34
C LYS A 92 16.99 -7.59 25.87
N ILE A 93 17.86 -7.29 24.93
CA ILE A 93 17.93 -5.99 24.27
C ILE A 93 16.62 -5.76 23.52
N ARG A 94 15.96 -4.64 23.79
CA ARG A 94 14.69 -4.28 23.15
C ARG A 94 14.88 -3.85 21.70
N GLN A 95 15.81 -2.94 21.48
CA GLN A 95 16.08 -2.34 20.19
C GLN A 95 17.59 -2.14 20.01
N ARG A 96 18.03 -2.15 18.77
CA ARG A 96 19.41 -1.90 18.39
C ARG A 96 19.47 -0.77 17.38
N LEU A 97 20.35 0.19 17.59
CA LEU A 97 20.69 1.19 16.59
C LEU A 97 21.84 0.66 15.73
N LEU A 98 21.59 0.56 14.42
CA LEU A 98 22.59 0.15 13.44
C LEU A 98 23.14 1.41 12.77
N LYS A 99 24.46 1.51 12.74
CA LYS A 99 25.22 2.52 12.00
C LYS A 99 25.80 1.82 10.78
N ILE A 100 25.31 2.16 9.59
CA ILE A 100 25.61 1.45 8.36
C ILE A 100 26.32 2.41 7.42
N ARG A 101 27.48 1.99 6.90
CA ARG A 101 28.14 2.68 5.81
C ARG A 101 28.20 1.77 4.61
N ALA A 102 27.60 2.18 3.50
CA ALA A 102 27.49 1.39 2.30
C ALA A 102 28.25 2.06 1.12
N LYS A 103 28.78 1.25 0.22
CA LYS A 103 29.34 1.75 -1.06
C LYS A 103 28.23 2.23 -1.99
N LYS A 104 27.10 1.50 -2.02
CA LYS A 104 25.89 1.80 -2.80
C LYS A 104 24.66 1.52 -1.95
N VAL A 105 23.63 2.33 -2.13
CA VAL A 105 22.33 2.20 -1.48
C VAL A 105 21.27 2.09 -2.56
N ILE A 106 20.37 1.12 -2.43
CA ILE A 106 19.21 0.96 -3.29
C ILE A 106 17.98 1.18 -2.42
N LEU A 107 17.20 2.20 -2.73
CA LEU A 107 15.96 2.51 -2.05
C LEU A 107 14.79 1.84 -2.79
N ALA A 108 14.12 0.92 -2.12
CA ALA A 108 12.93 0.22 -2.61
C ALA A 108 11.78 0.40 -1.59
N THR A 109 11.53 1.66 -1.23
CA THR A 109 10.67 2.06 -0.11
C THR A 109 9.18 2.00 -0.44
N GLY A 110 8.82 1.77 -1.71
CA GLY A 110 7.43 1.66 -2.15
C GLY A 110 6.68 2.99 -2.12
N ALA A 111 5.36 2.89 -1.95
CA ALA A 111 4.45 4.03 -1.92
C ALA A 111 3.44 3.89 -0.78
N LEU A 112 2.90 5.04 -0.37
CA LEU A 112 1.87 5.16 0.66
C LEU A 112 0.53 5.48 -0.02
N GLU A 113 -0.52 4.75 0.32
CA GLU A 113 -1.86 5.05 -0.14
C GLU A 113 -2.36 6.35 0.51
N ARG A 114 -2.94 7.24 -0.30
CA ARG A 114 -3.47 8.53 0.17
C ARG A 114 -4.93 8.39 0.56
N PRO A 115 -5.36 8.98 1.68
CA PRO A 115 -6.78 9.14 1.98
C PRO A 115 -7.41 10.20 1.08
N LEU A 116 -8.72 10.10 0.87
CA LEU A 116 -9.55 11.18 0.35
C LEU A 116 -10.16 11.94 1.54
N ILE A 117 -10.30 13.26 1.41
CA ILE A 117 -10.80 14.14 2.48
C ILE A 117 -12.29 14.41 2.25
N PHE A 118 -13.08 14.21 3.31
CA PHE A 118 -14.52 14.50 3.37
C PHE A 118 -14.94 14.73 4.83
N ASN A 119 -16.16 15.16 5.05
CA ASN A 119 -16.64 15.50 6.39
C ASN A 119 -16.69 14.26 7.30
N ASN A 120 -16.13 14.37 8.51
CA ASN A 120 -16.02 13.29 9.52
C ASN A 120 -15.29 12.03 9.01
N ASN A 121 -14.23 12.19 8.24
CA ASN A 121 -13.41 11.11 7.69
C ASN A 121 -12.53 10.38 8.74
N ASP A 122 -12.50 10.84 9.97
CA ASP A 122 -11.78 10.28 11.11
C ASP A 122 -12.60 9.27 11.93
N ARG A 123 -13.86 9.02 11.52
CA ARG A 123 -14.77 8.13 12.24
C ARG A 123 -14.27 6.68 12.22
N PRO A 124 -14.27 5.95 13.37
CA PRO A 124 -13.91 4.54 13.40
C PRO A 124 -14.74 3.69 12.41
N GLY A 125 -14.06 2.86 11.62
CA GLY A 125 -14.64 2.12 10.49
C GLY A 125 -14.26 2.71 9.13
N ILE A 126 -13.58 3.86 9.09
CA ILE A 126 -12.99 4.44 7.89
C ILE A 126 -11.52 4.08 7.86
N MET A 127 -11.07 3.45 6.77
CA MET A 127 -9.73 2.89 6.63
C MET A 127 -9.22 3.06 5.20
N LEU A 128 -7.92 2.97 5.00
CA LEU A 128 -7.36 2.84 3.66
C LEU A 128 -7.79 1.52 3.01
N SER A 129 -8.09 1.56 1.72
CA SER A 129 -8.53 0.43 0.93
C SER A 129 -7.53 -0.75 0.99
N SER A 130 -6.23 -0.45 0.84
CA SER A 130 -5.16 -1.44 0.96
C SER A 130 -5.06 -2.05 2.36
N ALA A 131 -5.39 -1.30 3.41
CA ALA A 131 -5.42 -1.81 4.78
C ALA A 131 -6.54 -2.84 4.96
N ILE A 132 -7.75 -2.56 4.45
CA ILE A 132 -8.87 -3.50 4.47
C ILE A 132 -8.50 -4.79 3.72
N LYS A 133 -7.94 -4.66 2.51
CA LYS A 133 -7.45 -5.80 1.71
C LYS A 133 -6.42 -6.61 2.50
N LYS A 134 -5.47 -5.96 3.17
CA LYS A 134 -4.46 -6.62 3.99
C LYS A 134 -5.07 -7.35 5.18
N TYR A 135 -6.00 -6.74 5.92
CA TYR A 135 -6.68 -7.40 7.04
C TYR A 135 -7.40 -8.67 6.57
N SER A 136 -8.10 -8.60 5.45
CA SER A 136 -8.80 -9.75 4.89
C SER A 136 -7.84 -10.82 4.37
N ASN A 137 -6.83 -10.44 3.59
CA ASN A 137 -6.00 -11.40 2.85
C ASN A 137 -4.88 -12.02 3.70
N PHE A 138 -4.30 -11.23 4.60
CA PHE A 138 -3.16 -11.66 5.39
C PHE A 138 -3.55 -12.12 6.81
N TYR A 139 -4.47 -11.39 7.45
CA TYR A 139 -4.89 -11.69 8.82
C TYR A 139 -6.19 -12.50 8.91
N GLY A 140 -6.92 -12.71 7.81
CA GLY A 140 -8.19 -13.41 7.80
C GLY A 140 -9.32 -12.69 8.55
N VAL A 141 -9.23 -11.36 8.65
CA VAL A 141 -10.17 -10.53 9.42
C VAL A 141 -11.04 -9.68 8.50
N ALA A 142 -12.35 -9.76 8.62
CA ALA A 142 -13.28 -8.85 7.98
C ALA A 142 -13.38 -7.55 8.82
N CYS A 143 -13.07 -6.40 8.23
CA CYS A 143 -13.10 -5.10 8.90
C CYS A 143 -14.53 -4.60 9.14
N GLY A 144 -15.50 -5.09 8.36
CA GLY A 144 -16.92 -4.79 8.48
C GLY A 144 -17.78 -5.83 7.81
N THR A 145 -19.09 -5.73 8.06
CA THR A 145 -20.10 -6.61 7.47
C THR A 145 -20.73 -6.02 6.20
N LYS A 146 -20.72 -4.68 6.08
CA LYS A 146 -21.22 -3.90 4.92
C LYS A 146 -20.14 -2.94 4.49
N ASN A 147 -19.33 -3.35 3.53
CA ASN A 147 -18.19 -2.57 3.07
C ASN A 147 -18.57 -1.72 1.88
N ILE A 148 -18.07 -0.49 1.82
CA ILE A 148 -18.08 0.36 0.64
C ILE A 148 -16.68 0.90 0.39
N PHE A 149 -16.40 1.31 -0.85
CA PHE A 149 -15.14 1.91 -1.22
C PHE A 149 -15.35 3.28 -1.83
N PHE A 150 -14.46 4.22 -1.51
CA PHE A 150 -14.45 5.56 -2.07
C PHE A 150 -13.09 5.84 -2.71
N THR A 151 -13.08 6.21 -3.98
CA THR A 151 -11.85 6.23 -4.77
C THR A 151 -11.83 7.30 -5.86
N ASN A 152 -10.63 7.59 -6.35
CA ASN A 152 -10.32 8.31 -7.58
C ASN A 152 -9.39 7.51 -8.51
N ASN A 153 -9.17 6.22 -8.23
CA ASN A 153 -8.24 5.37 -8.97
C ASN A 153 -8.65 3.90 -8.93
N ASP A 154 -7.99 3.05 -9.71
CA ASP A 154 -8.41 1.67 -9.89
C ASP A 154 -8.02 0.70 -8.76
N SER A 155 -7.10 1.07 -7.87
CA SER A 155 -6.63 0.17 -6.80
C SER A 155 -7.71 -0.24 -5.79
N ALA A 156 -8.75 0.61 -5.59
CA ALA A 156 -9.88 0.27 -4.72
C ALA A 156 -10.74 -0.86 -5.28
N TYR A 157 -10.85 -0.96 -6.61
CA TYR A 157 -11.63 -2.01 -7.26
C TYR A 157 -11.03 -3.39 -7.00
N GLU A 158 -9.70 -3.51 -7.00
CA GLU A 158 -9.02 -4.76 -6.62
C GLU A 158 -9.32 -5.16 -5.17
N SER A 159 -9.35 -4.17 -4.27
CA SER A 159 -9.68 -4.43 -2.88
C SER A 159 -11.14 -4.88 -2.71
N ALA A 160 -12.07 -4.22 -3.40
CA ALA A 160 -13.48 -4.57 -3.40
C ALA A 160 -13.71 -5.99 -3.94
N LEU A 161 -13.11 -6.32 -5.08
CA LEU A 161 -13.20 -7.65 -5.69
C LEU A 161 -12.58 -8.73 -4.78
N SER A 162 -11.45 -8.43 -4.15
CA SER A 162 -10.79 -9.34 -3.23
C SER A 162 -11.66 -9.69 -2.01
N LEU A 163 -12.41 -8.72 -1.47
CA LEU A 163 -13.36 -8.97 -0.41
C LEU A 163 -14.56 -9.80 -0.90
N HIS A 164 -15.13 -9.41 -2.05
CA HIS A 164 -16.26 -10.10 -2.65
C HIS A 164 -15.96 -11.58 -2.90
N ASN A 165 -14.80 -11.91 -3.46
CA ASN A 165 -14.36 -13.28 -3.74
C ASN A 165 -14.22 -14.14 -2.47
N LYS A 166 -14.13 -13.50 -1.30
CA LYS A 166 -14.12 -14.16 0.02
C LYS A 166 -15.49 -14.21 0.70
N GLY A 167 -16.54 -13.83 0.00
CA GLY A 167 -17.89 -13.79 0.55
C GLY A 167 -18.15 -12.62 1.49
N ILE A 168 -17.24 -11.63 1.55
CA ILE A 168 -17.44 -10.42 2.36
C ILE A 168 -18.23 -9.42 1.51
N LYS A 169 -19.36 -8.96 2.05
CA LYS A 169 -20.28 -8.10 1.31
C LYS A 169 -19.67 -6.74 1.00
N VAL A 170 -19.70 -6.35 -0.28
CA VAL A 170 -19.38 -5.01 -0.79
C VAL A 170 -20.67 -4.41 -1.34
N GLU A 171 -21.17 -3.35 -0.70
CA GLU A 171 -22.45 -2.71 -1.07
C GLU A 171 -22.30 -1.82 -2.31
N ALA A 172 -21.20 -1.07 -2.40
CA ALA A 172 -20.95 -0.17 -3.50
C ALA A 172 -19.49 0.32 -3.58
N ILE A 173 -19.12 0.83 -4.74
CA ILE A 173 -17.94 1.65 -4.97
C ILE A 173 -18.42 3.05 -5.38
N ILE A 174 -17.85 4.07 -4.77
CA ILE A 174 -18.09 5.48 -5.06
C ILE A 174 -16.84 6.01 -5.74
N ASP A 175 -16.94 6.42 -6.98
CA ASP A 175 -15.80 6.92 -7.75
C ASP A 175 -16.06 8.36 -8.16
N ILE A 176 -15.10 9.25 -7.89
CA ILE A 176 -15.22 10.66 -8.28
C ILE A 176 -15.05 10.87 -9.79
N ARG A 177 -14.47 9.91 -10.50
CA ARG A 177 -14.32 9.94 -11.96
C ARG A 177 -15.65 9.66 -12.64
N GLU A 178 -15.81 10.13 -13.85
CA GLU A 178 -17.00 9.86 -14.68
C GLU A 178 -17.06 8.42 -15.19
N ASN A 179 -15.89 7.82 -15.44
CA ASN A 179 -15.74 6.44 -15.89
C ASN A 179 -14.31 5.94 -15.68
N SER A 180 -14.09 4.68 -16.00
CA SER A 180 -12.75 4.07 -16.13
C SER A 180 -12.83 2.94 -17.15
N ASP A 181 -11.83 2.88 -18.03
CA ASP A 181 -11.69 1.81 -19.05
C ASP A 181 -10.92 0.59 -18.54
N ALA A 182 -10.60 0.56 -17.23
CA ALA A 182 -9.83 -0.53 -16.64
C ALA A 182 -10.55 -1.88 -16.78
N LYS A 183 -9.83 -2.91 -17.18
CA LYS A 183 -10.35 -4.29 -17.33
C LYS A 183 -11.05 -4.82 -16.08
N ILE A 184 -10.66 -4.32 -14.90
CA ILE A 184 -11.25 -4.71 -13.62
C ILE A 184 -12.71 -4.30 -13.49
N ILE A 185 -13.15 -3.23 -14.17
CA ILE A 185 -14.55 -2.74 -14.14
C ILE A 185 -15.52 -3.83 -14.61
N LYS A 186 -15.15 -4.58 -15.66
CA LYS A 186 -15.95 -5.72 -16.11
C LYS A 186 -16.14 -6.74 -14.99
N LYS A 187 -15.07 -7.12 -14.28
CA LYS A 187 -15.14 -8.08 -13.16
C LYS A 187 -16.02 -7.57 -12.01
N ILE A 188 -15.99 -6.28 -11.73
CA ILE A 188 -16.84 -5.64 -10.70
C ILE A 188 -18.32 -5.70 -11.10
N ASN A 189 -18.63 -5.42 -12.37
CA ASN A 189 -19.99 -5.51 -12.89
C ASN A 189 -20.51 -6.96 -12.88
N ASP A 190 -19.67 -7.92 -13.29
CA ASP A 190 -19.98 -9.35 -13.25
C ASP A 190 -20.21 -9.85 -11.82
N ALA A 191 -19.52 -9.26 -10.82
CA ALA A 191 -19.72 -9.51 -9.40
C ALA A 191 -20.99 -8.84 -8.82
N GLY A 192 -21.70 -8.04 -9.63
CA GLY A 192 -22.92 -7.33 -9.18
C GLY A 192 -22.67 -6.20 -8.20
N ILE A 193 -21.44 -5.70 -8.07
CA ILE A 193 -21.07 -4.58 -7.20
C ILE A 193 -21.45 -3.27 -7.88
N LYS A 194 -22.30 -2.49 -7.23
CA LYS A 194 -22.77 -1.21 -7.77
C LYS A 194 -21.67 -0.15 -7.75
N ILE A 195 -21.50 0.57 -8.86
CA ILE A 195 -20.58 1.70 -8.95
C ILE A 195 -21.40 3.00 -9.07
N TYR A 196 -21.06 3.99 -8.25
CA TYR A 196 -21.58 5.36 -8.34
C TYR A 196 -20.50 6.24 -8.97
N TRP A 197 -20.55 6.42 -10.28
CA TRP A 197 -19.66 7.26 -11.04
C TRP A 197 -19.94 8.74 -10.83
N ALA A 198 -18.91 9.59 -10.87
CA ALA A 198 -18.98 11.03 -10.63
C ALA A 198 -19.70 11.36 -9.30
N HIS A 199 -19.46 10.59 -8.25
CA HIS A 199 -20.02 10.84 -6.92
C HIS A 199 -18.93 11.03 -5.88
N THR A 200 -19.26 11.86 -4.88
CA THR A 200 -18.40 12.08 -3.71
C THR A 200 -19.15 11.84 -2.41
N ILE A 201 -18.43 11.56 -1.35
CA ILE A 201 -18.98 11.49 0.00
C ILE A 201 -19.08 12.92 0.54
N VAL A 202 -20.29 13.34 0.90
CA VAL A 202 -20.56 14.63 1.50
C VAL A 202 -20.69 14.59 3.01
N ASP A 203 -21.00 13.41 3.58
CA ASP A 203 -21.10 13.24 5.02
C ASP A 203 -21.04 11.75 5.41
N THR A 204 -20.69 11.49 6.69
CA THR A 204 -20.74 10.16 7.29
C THR A 204 -21.69 10.12 8.47
N ARG A 205 -22.31 8.99 8.73
CA ARG A 205 -23.25 8.78 9.84
C ARG A 205 -22.68 7.79 10.85
N GLY A 206 -23.09 7.95 12.09
CA GLY A 206 -22.71 7.08 13.21
C GLY A 206 -22.23 7.89 14.41
N TYR A 207 -22.22 7.29 15.59
CA TYR A 207 -21.77 7.94 16.83
C TYR A 207 -20.38 7.42 17.23
N LYS A 208 -20.27 6.20 17.71
CA LYS A 208 -19.00 5.56 18.11
C LYS A 208 -18.24 4.94 16.94
N ARG A 209 -18.93 4.63 15.87
CA ARG A 209 -18.40 3.99 14.67
C ARG A 209 -19.28 4.35 13.47
N LEU A 210 -18.74 4.15 12.29
CA LEU A 210 -19.46 4.32 11.03
C LEU A 210 -20.72 3.46 10.98
N SER A 211 -21.85 4.04 10.55
CA SER A 211 -23.11 3.34 10.28
C SER A 211 -23.67 3.62 8.88
N GLY A 212 -23.03 4.49 8.14
CA GLY A 212 -23.39 4.83 6.76
C GLY A 212 -22.71 6.10 6.26
N VAL A 213 -22.86 6.34 4.96
CA VAL A 213 -22.40 7.53 4.28
C VAL A 213 -23.53 8.18 3.53
N SER A 214 -23.33 9.44 3.18
CA SER A 214 -24.18 10.20 2.29
C SER A 214 -23.34 10.64 1.09
N ILE A 215 -23.82 10.35 -0.10
CA ILE A 215 -23.13 10.69 -1.35
C ILE A 215 -23.97 11.65 -2.20
N MET A 216 -23.33 12.45 -3.00
CA MET A 216 -23.95 13.31 -4.02
C MET A 216 -23.14 13.26 -5.31
N LYS A 217 -23.80 13.53 -6.42
CA LYS A 217 -23.14 13.63 -7.72
C LYS A 217 -22.29 14.89 -7.77
N LEU A 218 -21.11 14.78 -8.35
CA LEU A 218 -20.26 15.95 -8.66
C LEU A 218 -20.82 16.72 -9.86
N SER A 219 -20.65 18.03 -9.86
CA SER A 219 -20.83 18.85 -11.06
C SER A 219 -19.81 18.48 -12.14
N ASN A 220 -20.09 18.83 -13.39
CA ASN A 220 -19.20 18.49 -14.51
C ASN A 220 -17.79 19.10 -14.38
N ASP A 221 -17.65 20.20 -13.67
CA ASP A 221 -16.37 20.85 -13.37
C ASP A 221 -15.69 20.31 -12.09
N GLY A 222 -16.36 19.37 -11.39
CA GLY A 222 -15.84 18.76 -10.16
C GLY A 222 -15.74 19.69 -8.94
N THR A 223 -16.22 20.94 -9.04
CA THR A 223 -16.05 21.96 -7.97
C THR A 223 -17.18 21.99 -6.97
N SER A 224 -18.32 21.41 -7.30
CA SER A 224 -19.53 21.42 -6.46
C SER A 224 -20.27 20.08 -6.54
N VAL A 225 -21.29 19.93 -5.70
CA VAL A 225 -22.16 18.74 -5.72
C VAL A 225 -23.55 19.13 -6.22
N THR A 226 -24.20 18.22 -6.93
CA THR A 226 -25.50 18.42 -7.56
C THR A 226 -26.46 17.26 -7.25
N GLY A 227 -27.75 17.50 -7.46
CA GLY A 227 -28.79 16.48 -7.30
C GLY A 227 -29.15 16.19 -5.85
N SER A 228 -29.82 15.07 -5.62
CA SER A 228 -30.30 14.66 -4.33
C SER A 228 -29.27 13.82 -3.56
N LYS A 229 -29.26 13.97 -2.25
CA LYS A 229 -28.43 13.18 -1.33
C LYS A 229 -28.87 11.72 -1.29
N ILE A 230 -27.96 10.80 -1.57
CA ILE A 230 -28.17 9.36 -1.50
C ILE A 230 -27.52 8.84 -0.21
N SER A 231 -28.26 8.11 0.59
CA SER A 231 -27.75 7.49 1.83
C SER A 231 -27.48 6.01 1.63
N ILE A 232 -26.29 5.56 2.00
CA ILE A 232 -25.84 4.14 1.93
C ILE A 232 -25.46 3.68 3.33
N SER A 233 -26.05 2.56 3.77
CA SER A 233 -25.71 1.94 5.06
C SER A 233 -24.39 1.15 4.89
N CYS A 234 -23.43 1.38 5.78
CA CYS A 234 -22.18 0.64 5.83
C CYS A 234 -21.56 0.74 7.22
N ASP A 235 -20.73 -0.22 7.58
CA ASP A 235 -19.97 -0.23 8.83
C ASP A 235 -18.43 -0.22 8.60
N CYS A 236 -18.03 -0.30 7.34
CA CYS A 236 -16.64 -0.13 6.91
C CYS A 236 -16.58 0.64 5.59
N LEU A 237 -15.73 1.67 5.54
CA LEU A 237 -15.46 2.48 4.37
C LEU A 237 -13.97 2.40 4.02
N GLY A 238 -13.65 1.82 2.87
CA GLY A 238 -12.32 1.84 2.28
C GLY A 238 -12.10 3.08 1.45
N ILE A 239 -11.04 3.84 1.72
CA ILE A 239 -10.67 5.03 0.94
C ILE A 239 -9.37 4.82 0.19
N ALA A 240 -9.32 5.26 -1.08
CA ALA A 240 -8.16 5.19 -1.96
C ALA A 240 -8.05 6.47 -2.79
N GLY A 241 -7.18 7.38 -2.36
CA GLY A 241 -6.91 8.66 -3.02
C GLY A 241 -5.66 8.65 -3.91
N GLY A 242 -5.23 7.47 -4.37
CA GLY A 242 -4.00 7.27 -5.12
C GLY A 242 -2.81 6.93 -4.23
N TRP A 243 -1.63 6.93 -4.82
CA TRP A 243 -0.39 6.50 -4.18
C TRP A 243 0.66 7.59 -4.23
N THR A 244 1.37 7.80 -3.15
CA THR A 244 2.50 8.74 -3.06
C THR A 244 3.78 7.96 -2.77
N PRO A 245 4.83 8.07 -3.59
CA PRO A 245 6.10 7.41 -3.34
C PRO A 245 6.70 7.80 -1.99
N ALA A 246 7.28 6.83 -1.29
CA ALA A 246 7.96 7.06 -0.02
C ALA A 246 9.38 7.60 -0.27
N VAL A 247 9.48 8.91 -0.53
CA VAL A 247 10.72 9.58 -0.98
C VAL A 247 11.58 10.17 0.13
N HIS A 248 11.23 9.95 1.40
CA HIS A 248 11.91 10.57 2.55
C HIS A 248 13.42 10.30 2.59
N LEU A 249 13.82 9.04 2.44
CA LEU A 249 15.25 8.68 2.42
C LEU A 249 15.95 9.18 1.16
N TYR A 250 15.23 9.26 0.04
CA TYR A 250 15.75 9.79 -1.21
C TYR A 250 16.10 11.26 -1.08
N THR A 251 15.24 12.08 -0.49
CA THR A 251 15.52 13.50 -0.24
C THR A 251 16.66 13.70 0.76
N GLN A 252 16.74 12.87 1.80
CA GLN A 252 17.83 12.91 2.77
C GLN A 252 19.19 12.57 2.17
N SER A 253 19.25 11.83 1.08
CA SER A 253 20.49 11.56 0.34
C SER A 253 21.02 12.78 -0.42
N GLY A 254 20.30 13.91 -0.41
CA GLY A 254 20.63 15.12 -1.18
C GLY A 254 20.01 15.14 -2.58
N SER A 255 19.24 14.13 -2.94
CA SER A 255 18.59 14.03 -4.25
C SER A 255 17.34 14.91 -4.34
N LYS A 256 17.05 15.39 -5.54
CA LYS A 256 15.95 16.34 -5.80
C LYS A 256 14.69 15.58 -6.24
N LEU A 257 13.53 16.18 -5.91
CA LEU A 257 12.23 15.72 -6.38
C LEU A 257 11.77 16.58 -7.57
N THR A 258 10.91 15.97 -8.40
CA THR A 258 10.10 16.65 -9.41
C THR A 258 8.63 16.47 -9.04
N PHE A 259 7.81 17.49 -9.28
CA PHE A 259 6.38 17.38 -9.12
C PHE A 259 5.76 16.86 -10.42
N ASP A 260 5.02 15.76 -10.30
CA ASP A 260 4.21 15.19 -11.38
C ASP A 260 2.84 15.86 -11.35
N GLU A 261 2.56 16.71 -12.36
CA GLU A 261 1.33 17.51 -12.44
C GLU A 261 0.09 16.64 -12.71
N GLU A 262 0.24 15.54 -13.39
CA GLU A 262 -0.89 14.63 -13.71
C GLU A 262 -1.32 13.86 -12.47
N ARG A 263 -0.37 13.25 -11.78
CA ARG A 263 -0.62 12.44 -10.58
C ARG A 263 -0.71 13.27 -9.29
N LYS A 264 -0.34 14.57 -9.36
CA LYS A 264 -0.26 15.48 -8.20
C LYS A 264 0.58 14.92 -7.06
N ILE A 265 1.76 14.41 -7.37
CA ILE A 265 2.70 13.79 -6.43
C ILE A 265 4.13 14.24 -6.69
N PHE A 266 4.97 14.17 -5.64
CA PHE A 266 6.40 14.30 -5.81
C PHE A 266 7.03 12.95 -6.14
N ILE A 267 7.81 12.90 -7.22
CA ILE A 267 8.57 11.74 -7.66
C ILE A 267 10.07 12.02 -7.63
N PRO A 268 10.93 11.01 -7.50
CA PRO A 268 12.35 11.18 -7.66
C PRO A 268 12.67 11.83 -9.01
N LYS A 269 13.47 12.91 -9.00
CA LYS A 269 14.01 13.42 -10.23
C LYS A 269 15.08 12.45 -10.72
N GLU A 270 15.05 12.11 -12.00
CA GLU A 270 16.09 11.28 -12.59
C GLU A 270 17.43 12.03 -12.50
N ASP A 271 18.31 11.54 -11.64
CA ASP A 271 19.66 12.03 -11.48
C ASP A 271 20.62 10.87 -11.76
N THR A 272 21.60 11.10 -12.60
CA THR A 272 22.52 10.08 -13.13
C THR A 272 23.35 9.37 -12.07
N CYS A 273 23.30 9.82 -10.82
CA CYS A 273 24.16 9.32 -9.73
C CYS A 273 23.51 8.41 -8.71
N LEU A 274 22.16 8.36 -8.62
CA LEU A 274 21.43 7.53 -7.66
C LEU A 274 20.38 6.67 -8.37
N LEU A 275 20.58 5.39 -8.36
CA LEU A 275 19.70 4.41 -8.98
C LEU A 275 18.54 4.05 -8.04
N TYR A 276 17.36 4.45 -8.38
CA TYR A 276 16.15 3.84 -8.91
C TYR A 276 15.16 3.39 -7.85
N THR A 277 14.00 3.98 -7.95
CA THR A 277 12.76 3.31 -7.56
C THR A 277 12.60 2.08 -8.47
N SER A 278 12.52 0.92 -7.90
CA SER A 278 12.09 -0.26 -8.63
C SER A 278 10.67 -0.01 -9.14
N PRO A 279 10.37 -0.23 -10.43
CA PRO A 279 9.00 -0.13 -10.92
C PRO A 279 8.11 -1.05 -10.08
N SER A 280 6.92 -0.59 -9.76
CA SER A 280 5.90 -1.44 -9.18
C SER A 280 5.62 -2.59 -10.14
N PRO A 281 5.33 -3.81 -9.66
CA PRO A 281 4.84 -4.88 -10.54
C PRO A 281 3.63 -4.48 -11.41
N ARG A 282 2.93 -3.41 -11.04
CA ARG A 282 1.81 -2.82 -11.79
C ARG A 282 2.24 -1.99 -12.99
N ASP A 283 3.48 -1.48 -13.01
CA ASP A 283 4.00 -0.66 -14.13
C ASP A 283 4.58 -1.52 -15.26
N ALA A 284 4.67 -2.83 -15.08
CA ALA A 284 5.20 -3.78 -16.06
C ALA A 284 4.12 -4.32 -17.05
N GLU A 285 2.89 -3.85 -16.95
CA GLU A 285 1.76 -4.29 -17.79
C GLU A 285 1.20 -3.16 -18.67
N SER A 286 1.99 -2.16 -19.04
CA SER A 286 1.62 -1.18 -20.07
C SER A 286 2.21 -1.54 -21.43
#